data_edf6aad3593daae98b58325405a033a1
#
_entry.id   edf6aad3593daae98b58325405a033a1
#
_cell.length_a   1.000
_cell.length_b   1.000
_cell.length_c   1.000
_cell.angle_alpha   90.00
_cell.angle_beta   90.00
_cell.angle_gamma   90.00
#
_symmetry.space_group_name_H-M   'P 1'
#
loop_
_entity.id
_entity.type
_entity.pdbx_description
1 polymer ?
#
loop_
_entity_poly.entity_id
_entity_poly.type
_entity_poly.pdbx_seq_one_letter_code
_entity_poly.pdbx_strand_id
1 'polypeptide(L)'
;MRTRRFAIAAGLLVLTGCEFNILNTNQPTLGDLLSNPTRDKLTAQANGLLSSARTGMESFIWRLGSMGREGINLSGNNQPDYSEPFFGPVQGGGSFGGTQWLDRYQSIRTANIYLQALANNTSLSGPDLLSDAERAASRGLANTYKALAFLYVIETRAQLGAPVDVDRTVDQGPAPWVTEDSVYGYIIGLLNSAQTDLAAAGSTDFPFPIPPGLAAFTTPATFIRFNRALAAKANVLRATALNGCHGTPATCYTAALTALGQTFLSTVSADFQTGAYLDFSTNGGDQTNGLSEPLNGPTYFALASDTADAQTQAGGAKDQRVLDKIAPKEGDPQTLGGISISGTLKFTIYFSNGAADAGHPIPIIKDEELLLLRAEASWFTGAKAQAIADIDSVRVNSGKLLPTTVTIASSDAAFITALLYERRYSLLWEQGTRWIDARRFNLLATIPVDVTGGSVPEIMPVPSTECDARKLPSKTIGDIITCTPLTP
;
A
#
# COMPACT_ATOMS: atom_id res chain seq x y z
N MET A 1 66.57 66.83 4.15
CA MET A 1 66.00 65.52 4.50
C MET A 1 64.62 65.39 3.84
N ARG A 2 64.44 64.49 2.91
CA ARG A 2 63.22 64.34 2.13
C ARG A 2 62.34 63.20 2.67
N THR A 3 61.16 63.52 3.14
CA THR A 3 60.15 62.59 3.59
C THR A 3 59.26 62.20 2.38
N ARG A 4 59.33 60.93 1.98
CA ARG A 4 58.43 60.34 0.96
C ARG A 4 57.09 59.97 1.61
N ARG A 5 56.00 60.51 1.09
CA ARG A 5 54.63 60.07 1.39
C ARG A 5 54.30 58.92 0.47
N PHE A 6 53.98 57.73 1.05
CA PHE A 6 53.36 56.62 0.32
C PHE A 6 51.83 56.81 0.38
N ALA A 7 51.23 56.95 -0.79
CA ALA A 7 49.79 56.87 -0.93
C ALA A 7 49.39 55.40 -1.11
N ILE A 8 48.60 54.86 -0.21
CA ILE A 8 47.99 53.51 -0.33
C ILE A 8 46.65 53.72 -1.06
N ALA A 9 46.58 53.25 -2.32
CA ALA A 9 45.30 53.14 -3.04
C ALA A 9 44.59 51.84 -2.58
N ALA A 10 43.53 51.96 -1.85
CA ALA A 10 42.64 50.85 -1.49
C ALA A 10 41.72 50.58 -2.72
N GLY A 11 42.00 49.55 -3.50
CA GLY A 11 41.09 49.06 -4.53
C GLY A 11 39.95 48.31 -3.88
N LEU A 12 38.72 48.84 -3.98
CA LEU A 12 37.49 48.09 -3.66
C LEU A 12 37.31 46.99 -4.73
N LEU A 13 37.57 45.75 -4.36
CA LEU A 13 37.11 44.60 -5.13
C LEU A 13 35.62 44.43 -4.86
N VAL A 14 34.81 44.82 -5.82
CA VAL A 14 33.38 44.45 -5.89
C VAL A 14 33.33 42.95 -6.23
N LEU A 15 33.13 42.12 -5.23
CA LEU A 15 32.78 40.72 -5.42
C LEU A 15 31.33 40.68 -5.94
N THR A 16 31.15 40.71 -7.26
CA THR A 16 29.91 40.27 -7.89
C THR A 16 29.83 38.76 -7.64
N GLY A 17 29.06 38.35 -6.65
CA GLY A 17 28.67 36.96 -6.46
C GLY A 17 27.92 36.51 -7.71
N CYS A 18 28.58 35.75 -8.59
CA CYS A 18 27.87 34.96 -9.58
C CYS A 18 27.02 33.96 -8.81
N GLU A 19 25.72 34.16 -8.78
CA GLU A 19 24.79 33.05 -8.44
C GLU A 19 25.00 32.01 -9.56
N PHE A 20 25.78 30.98 -9.26
CA PHE A 20 25.84 29.80 -10.10
C PHE A 20 24.53 29.02 -9.90
N ASN A 21 23.49 29.45 -10.57
CA ASN A 21 22.28 28.67 -10.72
C ASN A 21 22.59 27.55 -11.71
N ILE A 22 23.27 26.50 -11.25
CA ILE A 22 23.51 25.30 -12.03
C ILE A 22 22.15 24.62 -12.17
N LEU A 23 21.48 24.90 -13.29
CA LEU A 23 20.31 24.13 -13.71
C LEU A 23 20.69 22.64 -13.72
N ASN A 24 20.09 21.87 -12.84
CA ASN A 24 20.21 20.42 -12.88
C ASN A 24 19.46 19.92 -14.13
N THR A 25 20.17 19.81 -15.25
CA THR A 25 19.57 19.38 -16.52
C THR A 25 19.12 17.92 -16.52
N ASN A 26 19.50 17.15 -15.49
CA ASN A 26 19.10 15.75 -15.34
C ASN A 26 17.79 15.56 -14.54
N GLN A 27 17.30 16.62 -13.87
CA GLN A 27 16.02 16.59 -13.16
C GLN A 27 15.31 17.93 -13.37
N PRO A 28 14.10 17.94 -13.96
CA PRO A 28 13.34 19.16 -14.13
C PRO A 28 12.99 19.75 -12.74
N THR A 29 13.09 21.06 -12.61
CA THR A 29 12.63 21.74 -11.40
C THR A 29 11.10 21.69 -11.30
N LEU A 30 10.56 21.87 -10.10
CA LEU A 30 9.08 21.98 -9.91
C LEU A 30 8.52 23.12 -10.80
N GLY A 31 9.23 24.25 -10.92
CA GLY A 31 8.86 25.34 -11.82
C GLY A 31 8.74 24.88 -13.28
N ASP A 32 9.70 24.08 -13.76
CA ASP A 32 9.70 23.58 -15.15
C ASP A 32 8.54 22.60 -15.41
N LEU A 33 8.17 21.80 -14.38
CA LEU A 33 7.05 20.89 -14.49
C LEU A 33 5.70 21.61 -14.54
N LEU A 34 5.56 22.74 -13.84
CA LEU A 34 4.32 23.48 -13.70
C LEU A 34 4.14 24.64 -14.67
N SER A 35 5.25 25.27 -15.15
CA SER A 35 5.18 26.51 -15.96
C SER A 35 4.77 26.29 -17.41
N ASN A 36 5.05 25.13 -17.99
CA ASN A 36 4.71 24.78 -19.37
C ASN A 36 4.45 23.27 -19.49
N PRO A 37 3.31 22.78 -18.98
CA PRO A 37 2.98 21.36 -18.92
C PRO A 37 2.47 20.84 -20.27
N THR A 38 3.36 20.67 -21.24
CA THR A 38 3.05 20.07 -22.55
C THR A 38 2.56 18.63 -22.41
N ARG A 39 1.92 18.10 -23.44
CA ARG A 39 1.45 16.71 -23.51
C ARG A 39 2.55 15.71 -23.12
N ASP A 40 3.76 15.87 -23.66
CA ASP A 40 4.90 14.98 -23.36
C ASP A 40 5.31 15.05 -21.88
N LYS A 41 5.36 16.27 -21.32
CA LYS A 41 5.66 16.43 -19.88
C LYS A 41 4.58 15.81 -19.00
N LEU A 42 3.31 15.94 -19.35
CA LEU A 42 2.20 15.31 -18.63
C LEU A 42 2.25 13.78 -18.74
N THR A 43 2.61 13.25 -19.91
CA THR A 43 2.85 11.80 -20.10
C THR A 43 3.99 11.32 -19.21
N ALA A 44 5.11 12.03 -19.17
CA ALA A 44 6.23 11.67 -18.29
C ALA A 44 5.85 11.74 -16.80
N GLN A 45 5.06 12.73 -16.39
CA GLN A 45 4.58 12.84 -15.00
C GLN A 45 3.59 11.73 -14.63
N ALA A 46 2.69 11.33 -15.54
CA ALA A 46 1.79 10.20 -15.36
C ALA A 46 2.57 8.90 -15.16
N ASN A 47 3.58 8.64 -16.00
CA ASN A 47 4.48 7.50 -15.85
C ASN A 47 5.25 7.55 -14.52
N GLY A 48 5.69 8.73 -14.09
CA GLY A 48 6.32 8.95 -12.79
C GLY A 48 5.39 8.64 -11.63
N LEU A 49 4.11 9.01 -11.71
CA LEU A 49 3.10 8.68 -10.71
C LEU A 49 2.88 7.17 -10.61
N LEU A 50 2.67 6.49 -11.74
CA LEU A 50 2.49 5.04 -11.81
C LEU A 50 3.73 4.31 -11.26
N SER A 51 4.93 4.77 -11.59
CA SER A 51 6.18 4.21 -11.06
C SER A 51 6.33 4.44 -9.55
N SER A 52 5.94 5.62 -9.04
CA SER A 52 6.05 5.94 -7.61
C SER A 52 5.16 5.04 -6.74
N ALA A 53 4.06 4.53 -7.27
CA ALA A 53 3.15 3.66 -6.53
C ALA A 53 3.78 2.32 -6.13
N ARG A 54 4.75 1.81 -6.90
CA ARG A 54 5.48 0.55 -6.61
C ARG A 54 6.73 0.74 -5.75
N THR A 55 7.18 2.00 -5.57
CA THR A 55 8.37 2.30 -4.75
C THR A 55 8.18 1.80 -3.32
N GLY A 56 9.14 1.03 -2.82
CA GLY A 56 9.13 0.50 -1.47
C GLY A 56 8.07 -0.57 -1.18
N MET A 57 7.38 -1.14 -2.19
CA MET A 57 6.35 -2.17 -1.96
C MET A 57 6.93 -3.46 -1.41
N GLU A 58 8.13 -3.87 -1.83
CA GLU A 58 8.86 -4.97 -1.19
C GLU A 58 8.95 -4.77 0.33
N SER A 59 9.50 -3.64 0.73
CA SER A 59 9.67 -3.27 2.14
C SER A 59 8.34 -3.15 2.88
N PHE A 60 7.30 -2.65 2.24
CA PHE A 60 5.95 -2.56 2.80
C PHE A 60 5.41 -3.96 3.12
N ILE A 61 5.45 -4.87 2.15
CA ILE A 61 4.85 -6.20 2.26
C ILE A 61 5.57 -7.05 3.30
N TRP A 62 6.90 -7.16 3.24
CA TRP A 62 7.59 -8.02 4.18
C TRP A 62 7.52 -7.49 5.62
N ARG A 63 7.46 -6.16 5.83
CA ARG A 63 7.32 -5.60 7.18
C ARG A 63 5.94 -5.87 7.76
N LEU A 64 4.88 -5.65 6.99
CA LEU A 64 3.53 -5.98 7.44
C LEU A 64 3.37 -7.49 7.63
N GLY A 65 3.92 -8.30 6.72
CA GLY A 65 3.93 -9.75 6.82
C GLY A 65 4.66 -10.24 8.08
N SER A 66 5.78 -9.60 8.46
CA SER A 66 6.48 -9.91 9.72
C SER A 66 5.65 -9.55 10.96
N MET A 67 4.98 -8.40 10.95
CA MET A 67 4.04 -7.99 12.01
C MET A 67 2.89 -9.01 12.14
N GLY A 68 2.37 -9.49 10.99
CA GLY A 68 1.28 -10.47 10.93
C GLY A 68 1.70 -11.93 11.07
N ARG A 69 2.99 -12.21 11.22
CA ARG A 69 3.52 -13.58 11.27
C ARG A 69 3.20 -14.38 10.01
N GLU A 70 3.22 -13.74 8.86
CA GLU A 70 3.24 -14.41 7.55
C GLU A 70 4.66 -14.81 7.16
N GLY A 71 5.67 -14.03 7.56
CA GLY A 71 7.05 -14.29 7.20
C GLY A 71 8.05 -13.52 8.03
N ILE A 72 9.31 -13.68 7.70
CA ILE A 72 10.43 -13.03 8.38
C ILE A 72 11.55 -12.70 7.38
N ASN A 73 12.25 -11.57 7.64
CA ASN A 73 13.51 -11.24 6.97
C ASN A 73 14.68 -11.70 7.83
N LEU A 74 15.45 -12.66 7.32
CA LEU A 74 16.64 -13.23 7.98
C LEU A 74 17.96 -12.87 7.25
N SER A 75 17.98 -11.79 6.47
CA SER A 75 19.21 -11.38 5.76
C SER A 75 20.37 -11.00 6.68
N GLY A 76 20.07 -10.58 7.91
CA GLY A 76 21.08 -10.13 8.88
C GLY A 76 21.66 -8.74 8.61
N ASN A 77 21.25 -8.08 7.52
CA ASN A 77 21.78 -6.77 7.13
C ASN A 77 21.39 -5.64 8.09
N ASN A 78 20.22 -5.77 8.72
CA ASN A 78 19.69 -4.76 9.63
C ASN A 78 18.95 -5.43 10.80
N GLN A 79 19.52 -5.43 11.98
CA GLN A 79 18.94 -6.09 13.15
C GLN A 79 17.48 -5.65 13.46
N PRO A 80 17.09 -4.38 13.38
CA PRO A 80 15.70 -3.97 13.57
C PRO A 80 14.70 -4.69 12.66
N ASP A 81 15.07 -5.12 11.47
CA ASP A 81 14.18 -5.78 10.51
C ASP A 81 13.58 -7.09 11.05
N TYR A 82 14.29 -7.81 11.91
CA TYR A 82 13.79 -9.02 12.55
C TYR A 82 13.55 -8.87 14.05
N SER A 83 14.19 -7.93 14.73
CA SER A 83 14.01 -7.76 16.18
C SER A 83 12.77 -6.95 16.52
N GLU A 84 12.54 -5.80 15.87
CA GLU A 84 11.39 -4.93 16.17
C GLU A 84 10.03 -5.64 15.99
N PRO A 85 9.73 -6.35 14.88
CA PRO A 85 8.42 -6.97 14.72
C PRO A 85 8.18 -8.17 15.63
N PHE A 86 9.23 -8.80 16.17
CA PHE A 86 9.11 -9.99 16.99
C PHE A 86 9.29 -9.73 18.49
N PHE A 87 10.14 -8.80 18.88
CA PHE A 87 10.43 -8.51 20.28
C PHE A 87 9.93 -7.13 20.74
N GLY A 88 9.67 -6.21 19.80
CA GLY A 88 9.41 -4.82 20.15
C GLY A 88 10.60 -4.15 20.84
N PRO A 89 10.49 -2.88 21.26
CA PRO A 89 9.48 -1.97 20.77
C PRO A 89 9.75 -1.55 19.32
N VAL A 90 8.71 -1.40 18.52
CA VAL A 90 8.80 -0.82 17.18
C VAL A 90 8.96 0.69 17.28
N GLN A 91 9.94 1.26 16.57
CA GLN A 91 10.37 2.64 16.77
C GLN A 91 10.14 3.53 15.55
N GLY A 92 9.77 4.81 15.80
CA GLY A 92 9.52 5.80 14.76
C GLY A 92 10.76 6.20 13.94
N GLY A 93 11.96 6.05 14.51
CA GLY A 93 13.24 6.31 13.83
C GLY A 93 13.78 5.15 13.01
N GLY A 94 13.20 3.96 13.15
CA GLY A 94 13.69 2.74 12.54
C GLY A 94 13.01 2.40 11.21
N SER A 95 13.24 1.16 10.77
CA SER A 95 12.73 0.60 9.52
C SER A 95 11.20 0.61 9.44
N PHE A 96 10.51 0.47 10.57
CA PHE A 96 9.05 0.39 10.66
C PHE A 96 8.36 1.76 10.78
N GLY A 97 9.07 2.83 11.17
CA GLY A 97 8.51 4.17 11.30
C GLY A 97 8.56 4.99 10.01
N GLY A 98 9.73 5.07 9.38
CA GLY A 98 10.05 6.10 8.41
C GLY A 98 9.80 5.75 6.94
N THR A 99 10.40 4.68 6.43
CA THR A 99 10.48 4.44 4.98
C THR A 99 9.11 4.28 4.31
N GLN A 100 8.22 3.45 4.88
CA GLN A 100 6.87 3.25 4.29
C GLN A 100 6.03 4.52 4.31
N TRP A 101 6.20 5.36 5.31
CA TRP A 101 5.57 6.66 5.38
C TRP A 101 6.09 7.58 4.27
N LEU A 102 7.40 7.70 4.16
CA LEU A 102 8.06 8.57 3.17
C LEU A 102 7.67 8.21 1.75
N ASP A 103 7.76 6.93 1.38
CA ASP A 103 7.43 6.44 0.04
C ASP A 103 5.99 6.78 -0.35
N ARG A 104 5.03 6.60 0.59
CA ARG A 104 3.62 6.92 0.32
C ARG A 104 3.39 8.40 0.18
N TYR A 105 3.97 9.24 1.05
CA TYR A 105 3.85 10.70 0.93
C TYR A 105 4.59 11.27 -0.29
N GLN A 106 5.66 10.63 -0.75
CA GLN A 106 6.28 10.97 -2.04
C GLN A 106 5.34 10.67 -3.22
N SER A 107 4.65 9.53 -3.19
CA SER A 107 3.63 9.21 -4.21
C SER A 107 2.47 10.22 -4.17
N ILE A 108 2.00 10.61 -2.99
CA ILE A 108 0.96 11.63 -2.81
C ILE A 108 1.43 12.99 -3.37
N ARG A 109 2.68 13.39 -3.08
CA ARG A 109 3.27 14.62 -3.63
C ARG A 109 3.37 14.57 -5.15
N THR A 110 3.78 13.44 -5.72
CA THR A 110 3.84 13.25 -7.19
C THR A 110 2.44 13.41 -7.80
N ALA A 111 1.41 12.84 -7.17
CA ALA A 111 0.03 13.02 -7.61
C ALA A 111 -0.41 14.51 -7.54
N ASN A 112 -0.09 15.22 -6.46
CA ASN A 112 -0.42 16.65 -6.32
C ASN A 112 0.25 17.50 -7.40
N ILE A 113 1.55 17.28 -7.67
CA ILE A 113 2.28 17.99 -8.73
C ILE A 113 1.63 17.72 -10.10
N TYR A 114 1.28 16.47 -10.39
CA TYR A 114 0.62 16.11 -11.64
C TYR A 114 -0.76 16.78 -11.78
N LEU A 115 -1.56 16.79 -10.72
CA LEU A 115 -2.87 17.46 -10.70
C LEU A 115 -2.74 18.97 -10.94
N GLN A 116 -1.74 19.63 -10.35
CA GLN A 116 -1.43 21.04 -10.60
C GLN A 116 -1.00 21.29 -12.05
N ALA A 117 -0.13 20.42 -12.59
CA ALA A 117 0.30 20.52 -13.98
C ALA A 117 -0.89 20.34 -14.96
N LEU A 118 -1.81 19.41 -14.68
CA LEU A 118 -3.04 19.24 -15.47
C LEU A 118 -3.91 20.50 -15.44
N ALA A 119 -4.04 21.16 -14.29
CA ALA A 119 -4.77 22.42 -14.18
C ALA A 119 -4.10 23.52 -15.01
N ASN A 120 -2.77 23.63 -15.00
CA ASN A 120 -2.00 24.62 -15.76
C ASN A 120 -1.99 24.35 -17.26
N ASN A 121 -2.23 23.11 -17.71
CA ASN A 121 -2.26 22.75 -19.15
C ASN A 121 -3.33 23.55 -19.91
N THR A 122 -4.38 24.04 -19.26
CA THR A 122 -5.44 24.86 -19.87
C THR A 122 -4.93 26.19 -20.45
N SER A 123 -3.73 26.62 -20.07
CA SER A 123 -3.08 27.82 -20.62
C SER A 123 -2.36 27.58 -21.97
N LEU A 124 -2.23 26.32 -22.41
CA LEU A 124 -1.58 25.95 -23.66
C LEU A 124 -2.55 25.94 -24.84
N SER A 125 -2.03 25.71 -26.04
CA SER A 125 -2.79 25.62 -27.29
C SER A 125 -2.19 24.59 -28.23
N GLY A 126 -2.92 24.25 -29.30
CA GLY A 126 -2.45 23.30 -30.31
C GLY A 126 -2.29 21.87 -29.75
N PRO A 127 -1.31 21.10 -30.23
CA PRO A 127 -1.15 19.68 -29.87
C PRO A 127 -0.73 19.45 -28.42
N ASP A 128 -0.20 20.48 -27.75
CA ASP A 128 0.24 20.39 -26.35
C ASP A 128 -0.93 20.53 -25.35
N LEU A 129 -2.05 21.09 -25.78
CA LEU A 129 -3.27 21.16 -24.98
C LEU A 129 -3.97 19.80 -24.98
N LEU A 130 -4.18 19.23 -23.79
CA LEU A 130 -5.07 18.10 -23.62
C LEU A 130 -6.52 18.54 -23.77
N SER A 131 -7.39 17.73 -24.36
CA SER A 131 -8.83 17.93 -24.33
C SER A 131 -9.37 17.87 -22.90
N ASP A 132 -10.57 18.39 -22.68
CA ASP A 132 -11.23 18.30 -21.36
C ASP A 132 -11.42 16.85 -20.91
N ALA A 133 -11.73 15.95 -21.85
CA ALA A 133 -11.90 14.54 -21.60
C ALA A 133 -10.57 13.86 -21.23
N GLU A 134 -9.46 14.16 -21.90
CA GLU A 134 -8.13 13.65 -21.55
C GLU A 134 -7.66 14.15 -20.18
N ARG A 135 -7.92 15.43 -19.87
CA ARG A 135 -7.64 15.99 -18.54
C ARG A 135 -8.48 15.31 -17.46
N ALA A 136 -9.75 15.06 -17.74
CA ALA A 136 -10.64 14.34 -16.82
C ALA A 136 -10.16 12.91 -16.58
N ALA A 137 -9.82 12.15 -17.64
CA ALA A 137 -9.22 10.82 -17.52
C ALA A 137 -7.98 10.84 -16.62
N SER A 138 -7.07 11.79 -16.88
CA SER A 138 -5.81 11.96 -16.14
C SER A 138 -6.03 12.31 -14.67
N ARG A 139 -6.98 13.22 -14.34
CA ARG A 139 -7.34 13.54 -12.95
C ARG A 139 -7.92 12.34 -12.23
N GLY A 140 -8.78 11.58 -12.91
CA GLY A 140 -9.40 10.39 -12.35
C GLY A 140 -8.35 9.34 -11.97
N LEU A 141 -7.37 9.09 -12.84
CA LEU A 141 -6.24 8.22 -12.53
C LEU A 141 -5.40 8.76 -11.36
N ALA A 142 -5.02 10.04 -11.41
CA ALA A 142 -4.18 10.65 -10.38
C ALA A 142 -4.83 10.60 -8.99
N ASN A 143 -6.11 10.95 -8.87
CA ASN A 143 -6.85 10.88 -7.61
C ASN A 143 -7.03 9.44 -7.11
N THR A 144 -7.17 8.46 -8.01
CA THR A 144 -7.23 7.03 -7.65
C THR A 144 -5.91 6.57 -7.03
N TYR A 145 -4.76 6.92 -7.63
CA TYR A 145 -3.44 6.57 -7.09
C TYR A 145 -3.09 7.35 -5.82
N LYS A 146 -3.52 8.61 -5.72
CA LYS A 146 -3.42 9.40 -4.48
C LYS A 146 -4.20 8.74 -3.34
N ALA A 147 -5.41 8.28 -3.61
CA ALA A 147 -6.24 7.55 -2.65
C ALA A 147 -5.59 6.22 -2.23
N LEU A 148 -5.01 5.45 -3.17
CA LEU A 148 -4.28 4.22 -2.88
C LEU A 148 -3.09 4.47 -1.94
N ALA A 149 -2.31 5.54 -2.19
CA ALA A 149 -1.19 5.88 -1.33
C ALA A 149 -1.63 6.23 0.11
N PHE A 150 -2.72 6.99 0.28
CA PHE A 150 -3.31 7.24 1.60
C PHE A 150 -3.87 5.98 2.26
N LEU A 151 -4.41 5.05 1.48
CA LEU A 151 -4.90 3.77 1.99
C LEU A 151 -3.74 2.98 2.64
N TYR A 152 -2.60 2.86 1.97
CA TYR A 152 -1.40 2.24 2.54
C TYR A 152 -0.87 2.96 3.79
N VAL A 153 -1.01 4.29 3.88
CA VAL A 153 -0.64 5.03 5.09
C VAL A 153 -1.55 4.61 6.25
N ILE A 154 -2.86 4.65 6.08
CA ILE A 154 -3.79 4.43 7.18
C ILE A 154 -3.87 2.96 7.61
N GLU A 155 -3.71 2.01 6.69
CA GLU A 155 -3.59 0.58 6.99
C GLU A 155 -2.47 0.28 7.98
N THR A 156 -1.41 1.09 8.01
CA THR A 156 -0.29 0.91 8.93
C THR A 156 -0.40 1.71 10.23
N ARG A 157 -1.08 2.86 10.23
CA ARG A 157 -1.16 3.79 11.39
C ARG A 157 -2.49 3.72 12.13
N ALA A 158 -3.54 3.22 11.51
CA ALA A 158 -4.85 2.98 12.13
C ALA A 158 -5.28 4.15 13.05
N GLN A 159 -5.56 3.86 14.31
CA GLN A 159 -6.04 4.83 15.31
C GLN A 159 -5.11 6.05 15.52
N LEU A 160 -3.86 6.02 15.08
CA LEU A 160 -3.01 7.21 15.10
C LEU A 160 -3.44 8.25 14.06
N GLY A 161 -4.17 7.86 13.01
CA GLY A 161 -4.55 8.76 11.93
C GLY A 161 -3.38 9.21 11.06
N ALA A 162 -3.60 10.26 10.25
CA ALA A 162 -2.58 10.82 9.36
C ALA A 162 -2.96 12.24 8.87
N PRO A 163 -2.01 13.05 8.39
CA PRO A 163 -2.33 14.31 7.71
C PRO A 163 -2.78 14.05 6.27
N VAL A 164 -3.86 14.68 5.83
CA VAL A 164 -4.42 14.54 4.48
C VAL A 164 -4.33 15.81 3.62
N ASP A 165 -4.32 16.98 4.25
CA ASP A 165 -4.15 18.29 3.60
C ASP A 165 -2.67 18.61 3.43
N VAL A 166 -1.98 17.87 2.55
CA VAL A 166 -0.53 17.93 2.39
C VAL A 166 -0.06 18.68 1.14
N ASP A 167 -0.97 19.28 0.41
CA ASP A 167 -0.66 20.20 -0.71
C ASP A 167 -0.51 21.64 -0.17
N ARG A 168 0.55 21.86 0.62
CA ARG A 168 0.78 23.08 1.38
C ARG A 168 2.16 23.66 1.07
N THR A 169 2.26 24.97 1.19
CA THR A 169 3.55 25.68 1.13
C THR A 169 4.28 25.60 2.48
N VAL A 170 5.58 25.81 2.47
CA VAL A 170 6.42 25.69 3.69
C VAL A 170 5.98 26.68 4.79
N ASP A 171 5.54 27.89 4.40
CA ASP A 171 5.07 28.93 5.31
C ASP A 171 3.73 28.59 6.02
N GLN A 172 2.93 27.69 5.45
CA GLN A 172 1.72 27.18 6.07
C GLN A 172 1.97 26.18 7.20
N GLY A 173 3.23 25.74 7.38
CA GLY A 173 3.61 24.77 8.38
C GLY A 173 3.08 23.33 8.11
N PRO A 174 3.29 22.40 9.07
CA PRO A 174 2.87 21.01 8.93
C PRO A 174 1.35 20.88 8.76
N ALA A 175 0.92 20.00 7.86
CA ALA A 175 -0.49 19.72 7.63
C ALA A 175 -1.21 19.26 8.92
N PRO A 176 -2.47 19.67 9.14
CA PRO A 176 -3.24 19.19 10.27
C PRO A 176 -3.35 17.66 10.28
N TRP A 177 -3.24 17.08 11.46
CA TRP A 177 -3.42 15.64 11.66
C TRP A 177 -4.91 15.34 11.87
N VAL A 178 -5.42 14.28 11.25
CA VAL A 178 -6.83 13.91 11.34
C VAL A 178 -6.98 12.45 11.79
N THR A 179 -8.17 12.11 12.30
CA THR A 179 -8.50 10.77 12.82
C THR A 179 -8.52 9.72 11.71
N GLU A 180 -8.43 8.45 12.08
CA GLU A 180 -8.53 7.31 11.18
C GLU A 180 -9.79 7.38 10.30
N ASP A 181 -10.97 7.60 10.91
CA ASP A 181 -12.24 7.73 10.17
C ASP A 181 -12.20 8.88 9.15
N SER A 182 -11.59 10.01 9.52
CA SER A 182 -11.43 11.16 8.63
C SER A 182 -10.50 10.87 7.46
N VAL A 183 -9.41 10.10 7.67
CA VAL A 183 -8.53 9.68 6.58
C VAL A 183 -9.28 8.77 5.60
N TYR A 184 -10.03 7.78 6.09
CA TYR A 184 -10.86 6.94 5.22
C TYR A 184 -11.93 7.76 4.49
N GLY A 185 -12.56 8.72 5.16
CA GLY A 185 -13.51 9.66 4.53
C GLY A 185 -12.88 10.43 3.39
N TYR A 186 -11.66 10.94 3.58
CA TYR A 186 -10.88 11.63 2.55
C TYR A 186 -10.54 10.71 1.36
N ILE A 187 -10.08 9.49 1.62
CA ILE A 187 -9.80 8.47 0.59
C ILE A 187 -11.04 8.21 -0.27
N ILE A 188 -12.19 7.98 0.37
CA ILE A 188 -13.46 7.72 -0.32
C ILE A 188 -13.89 8.94 -1.13
N GLY A 189 -13.69 10.15 -0.61
CA GLY A 189 -13.93 11.41 -1.33
C GLY A 189 -13.09 11.53 -2.60
N LEU A 190 -11.79 11.22 -2.52
CA LEU A 190 -10.89 11.18 -3.69
C LEU A 190 -11.36 10.16 -4.74
N LEU A 191 -11.72 8.95 -4.31
CA LEU A 191 -12.19 7.88 -5.21
C LEU A 191 -13.52 8.23 -5.88
N ASN A 192 -14.43 8.89 -5.18
CA ASN A 192 -15.70 9.34 -5.75
C ASN A 192 -15.51 10.49 -6.76
N SER A 193 -14.64 11.45 -6.44
CA SER A 193 -14.26 12.51 -7.39
C SER A 193 -13.58 11.94 -8.63
N ALA A 194 -12.67 10.96 -8.42
CA ALA A 194 -12.02 10.26 -9.52
C ALA A 194 -13.01 9.51 -10.41
N GLN A 195 -14.02 8.84 -9.84
CA GLN A 195 -15.08 8.20 -10.60
C GLN A 195 -15.83 9.18 -11.48
N THR A 196 -16.15 10.38 -10.95
CA THR A 196 -16.82 11.45 -11.70
C THR A 196 -15.96 11.93 -12.87
N ASP A 197 -14.67 12.17 -12.62
CA ASP A 197 -13.71 12.57 -13.66
C ASP A 197 -13.56 11.48 -14.75
N LEU A 198 -13.40 10.21 -14.36
CA LEU A 198 -13.31 9.09 -15.31
C LEU A 198 -14.58 8.94 -16.15
N ALA A 199 -15.75 9.13 -15.55
CA ALA A 199 -17.01 9.10 -16.28
C ALA A 199 -17.14 10.28 -17.27
N ALA A 200 -16.65 11.47 -16.90
CA ALA A 200 -16.62 12.65 -17.75
C ALA A 200 -15.65 12.50 -18.94
N ALA A 201 -14.65 11.64 -18.86
CA ALA A 201 -13.78 11.32 -19.98
C ALA A 201 -14.49 10.56 -21.11
N GLY A 202 -15.61 9.89 -20.82
CA GLY A 202 -16.43 9.18 -21.80
C GLY A 202 -15.68 8.05 -22.49
N SER A 203 -15.62 8.09 -23.82
CA SER A 203 -14.91 7.12 -24.65
C SER A 203 -13.47 7.53 -25.01
N THR A 204 -12.97 8.64 -24.45
CA THR A 204 -11.61 9.10 -24.71
C THR A 204 -10.61 8.24 -23.95
N ASP A 205 -9.55 7.80 -24.64
CA ASP A 205 -8.47 7.06 -24.00
C ASP A 205 -7.61 7.93 -23.09
N PHE A 206 -6.81 7.30 -22.22
CA PHE A 206 -5.77 8.03 -21.49
C PHE A 206 -4.74 8.61 -22.46
N PRO A 207 -4.26 9.86 -22.24
CA PRO A 207 -3.27 10.49 -23.13
C PRO A 207 -1.83 9.96 -22.90
N PHE A 208 -1.68 8.85 -22.24
CA PHE A 208 -0.42 8.15 -21.95
C PHE A 208 -0.65 6.63 -21.88
N PRO A 209 0.40 5.82 -22.09
CA PRO A 209 0.26 4.37 -22.04
C PRO A 209 -0.10 3.88 -20.61
N ILE A 210 -0.99 2.92 -20.55
CA ILE A 210 -1.33 2.22 -19.31
C ILE A 210 -0.44 0.98 -19.19
N PRO A 211 0.19 0.74 -18.01
CA PRO A 211 1.10 -0.37 -17.81
C PRO A 211 0.41 -1.74 -17.84
N PRO A 212 1.15 -2.83 -18.17
CA PRO A 212 0.61 -4.19 -18.31
C PRO A 212 -0.16 -4.70 -17.08
N GLY A 213 0.26 -4.34 -15.86
CA GLY A 213 -0.45 -4.72 -14.62
C GLY A 213 -1.86 -4.15 -14.51
N LEU A 214 -2.21 -3.20 -15.37
CA LEU A 214 -3.56 -2.64 -15.52
C LEU A 214 -4.23 -3.06 -16.84
N ALA A 215 -3.83 -4.16 -17.46
CA ALA A 215 -4.32 -4.60 -18.76
C ALA A 215 -5.86 -4.73 -18.83
N ALA A 216 -6.53 -5.04 -17.72
CA ALA A 216 -7.99 -5.09 -17.63
C ALA A 216 -8.65 -3.68 -17.51
N PHE A 217 -7.87 -2.60 -17.37
CA PHE A 217 -8.32 -1.26 -16.99
C PHE A 217 -7.69 -0.16 -17.87
N THR A 218 -7.52 -0.43 -19.16
CA THR A 218 -6.77 0.43 -20.09
C THR A 218 -7.51 1.68 -20.54
N THR A 219 -8.82 1.75 -20.35
CA THR A 219 -9.66 2.92 -20.68
C THR A 219 -10.26 3.53 -19.43
N PRO A 220 -10.63 4.82 -19.41
CA PRO A 220 -11.31 5.44 -18.26
C PRO A 220 -12.55 4.65 -17.80
N ALA A 221 -13.34 4.13 -18.74
CA ALA A 221 -14.54 3.34 -18.45
C ALA A 221 -14.22 2.01 -17.74
N THR A 222 -13.15 1.32 -18.13
CA THR A 222 -12.72 0.08 -17.44
C THR A 222 -11.96 0.40 -16.16
N PHE A 223 -11.20 1.51 -16.11
CA PHE A 223 -10.46 1.95 -14.94
C PHE A 223 -11.40 2.34 -13.77
N ILE A 224 -12.62 2.78 -14.04
CA ILE A 224 -13.65 2.95 -13.00
C ILE A 224 -13.82 1.67 -12.19
N ARG A 225 -13.75 0.49 -12.78
CA ARG A 225 -13.91 -0.78 -12.05
C ARG A 225 -12.81 -0.98 -11.00
N PHE A 226 -11.56 -0.66 -11.34
CA PHE A 226 -10.45 -0.67 -10.39
C PHE A 226 -10.63 0.41 -9.30
N ASN A 227 -10.97 1.61 -9.67
CA ASN A 227 -11.25 2.70 -8.72
C ASN A 227 -12.35 2.29 -7.71
N ARG A 228 -13.43 1.65 -8.17
CA ARG A 228 -14.52 1.18 -7.31
C ARG A 228 -14.10 0.01 -6.42
N ALA A 229 -13.18 -0.85 -6.87
CA ALA A 229 -12.58 -1.90 -6.05
C ALA A 229 -11.85 -1.31 -4.83
N LEU A 230 -11.06 -0.26 -5.03
CA LEU A 230 -10.43 0.47 -3.93
C LEU A 230 -11.45 1.17 -3.01
N ALA A 231 -12.53 1.72 -3.58
CA ALA A 231 -13.61 2.32 -2.79
C ALA A 231 -14.32 1.27 -1.92
N ALA A 232 -14.55 0.08 -2.44
CA ALA A 232 -15.12 -1.03 -1.67
C ALA A 232 -14.19 -1.44 -0.52
N LYS A 233 -12.89 -1.65 -0.79
CA LYS A 233 -11.89 -1.97 0.23
C LYS A 233 -11.83 -0.88 1.31
N ALA A 234 -11.73 0.38 0.92
CA ALA A 234 -11.69 1.50 1.87
C ALA A 234 -12.93 1.56 2.77
N ASN A 235 -14.13 1.31 2.23
CA ASN A 235 -15.35 1.28 3.01
C ASN A 235 -15.42 0.09 3.98
N VAL A 236 -14.98 -1.11 3.57
CA VAL A 236 -14.90 -2.29 4.45
C VAL A 236 -13.93 -2.04 5.60
N LEU A 237 -12.75 -1.51 5.33
CA LEU A 237 -11.76 -1.20 6.37
C LEU A 237 -12.26 -0.08 7.30
N ARG A 238 -12.90 0.95 6.75
CA ARG A 238 -13.51 2.02 7.54
C ARG A 238 -14.59 1.52 8.50
N ALA A 239 -15.35 0.48 8.13
CA ALA A 239 -16.41 -0.06 8.99
C ALA A 239 -15.89 -0.59 10.33
N THR A 240 -14.63 -1.02 10.37
CA THR A 240 -13.97 -1.55 11.59
C THR A 240 -12.94 -0.58 12.19
N ALA A 241 -12.76 0.60 11.59
CA ALA A 241 -11.91 1.65 12.12
C ALA A 241 -12.49 2.26 13.41
N LEU A 242 -11.63 2.89 14.21
CA LEU A 242 -12.08 3.58 15.43
C LEU A 242 -13.10 4.69 15.06
N ASN A 243 -14.31 4.58 15.60
CA ASN A 243 -15.44 5.44 15.24
C ASN A 243 -15.81 5.43 13.74
N GLY A 244 -15.47 4.35 13.03
CA GLY A 244 -15.70 4.21 11.60
C GLY A 244 -17.14 4.49 11.20
N CYS A 245 -17.33 5.22 10.10
CA CYS A 245 -18.63 5.75 9.67
C CYS A 245 -19.39 6.47 10.79
N HIS A 246 -18.68 7.28 11.56
CA HIS A 246 -19.23 8.00 12.71
C HIS A 246 -19.97 7.08 13.70
N GLY A 247 -19.41 5.88 13.94
CA GLY A 247 -19.98 4.88 14.84
C GLY A 247 -21.14 4.08 14.25
N THR A 248 -21.32 4.10 12.93
CA THR A 248 -22.38 3.33 12.24
C THR A 248 -21.76 2.42 11.16
N PRO A 249 -21.11 1.30 11.53
CA PRO A 249 -20.40 0.40 10.60
C PRO A 249 -21.26 -0.08 9.42
N ALA A 250 -22.55 -0.34 9.65
CA ALA A 250 -23.47 -0.79 8.60
C ALA A 250 -23.56 0.19 7.42
N THR A 251 -23.38 1.50 7.64
CA THR A 251 -23.34 2.50 6.57
C THR A 251 -22.14 2.27 5.66
N CYS A 252 -20.96 2.00 6.23
CA CYS A 252 -19.76 1.68 5.47
C CYS A 252 -19.93 0.38 4.67
N TYR A 253 -20.45 -0.68 5.31
CA TYR A 253 -20.67 -1.95 4.61
C TYR A 253 -21.68 -1.82 3.45
N THR A 254 -22.74 -1.03 3.63
CA THR A 254 -23.69 -0.74 2.54
C THR A 254 -23.03 0.02 1.40
N ALA A 255 -22.19 1.01 1.71
CA ALA A 255 -21.41 1.75 0.72
C ALA A 255 -20.40 0.84 0.00
N ALA A 256 -19.78 -0.11 0.72
CA ALA A 256 -18.90 -1.11 0.14
C ALA A 256 -19.63 -1.99 -0.87
N LEU A 257 -20.83 -2.52 -0.53
CA LEU A 257 -21.65 -3.32 -1.44
C LEU A 257 -22.05 -2.54 -2.69
N THR A 258 -22.39 -1.26 -2.54
CA THR A 258 -22.69 -0.37 -3.68
C THR A 258 -21.47 -0.21 -4.59
N ALA A 259 -20.28 -0.01 -4.03
CA ALA A 259 -19.05 0.08 -4.81
C ALA A 259 -18.71 -1.26 -5.49
N LEU A 260 -18.85 -2.40 -4.79
CA LEU A 260 -18.61 -3.74 -5.32
C LEU A 260 -19.48 -4.06 -6.55
N GLY A 261 -20.71 -3.57 -6.59
CA GLY A 261 -21.59 -3.69 -7.75
C GLY A 261 -21.09 -2.98 -9.01
N GLN A 262 -20.05 -2.15 -8.90
CA GLN A 262 -19.45 -1.38 -10.02
C GLN A 262 -18.01 -1.82 -10.32
N THR A 263 -17.55 -2.92 -9.73
CA THR A 263 -16.18 -3.44 -9.90
C THR A 263 -16.09 -4.47 -11.03
N PHE A 264 -14.98 -5.18 -11.06
CA PHE A 264 -14.76 -6.36 -11.88
C PHE A 264 -15.07 -7.68 -11.13
N LEU A 265 -15.78 -7.61 -10.02
CA LEU A 265 -16.12 -8.75 -9.19
C LEU A 265 -16.85 -9.84 -9.99
N SER A 266 -16.34 -11.06 -9.93
CA SER A 266 -16.86 -12.25 -10.57
C SER A 266 -16.98 -13.40 -9.54
N THR A 267 -17.89 -14.34 -9.78
CA THR A 267 -17.97 -15.59 -9.02
C THR A 267 -17.38 -16.78 -9.76
N VAL A 268 -16.83 -16.53 -10.94
CA VAL A 268 -16.19 -17.55 -11.78
C VAL A 268 -14.74 -17.73 -11.31
N SER A 269 -14.37 -18.91 -10.89
CA SER A 269 -13.04 -19.17 -10.32
C SER A 269 -11.87 -18.87 -11.26
N ALA A 270 -12.09 -18.95 -12.58
CA ALA A 270 -11.08 -18.56 -13.56
C ALA A 270 -10.71 -17.07 -13.52
N ASP A 271 -11.59 -16.22 -12.96
CA ASP A 271 -11.40 -14.78 -12.86
C ASP A 271 -10.72 -14.35 -11.55
N PHE A 272 -10.51 -15.24 -10.58
CA PHE A 272 -10.02 -14.91 -9.23
C PHE A 272 -8.67 -14.17 -9.22
N GLN A 273 -7.85 -14.38 -10.24
CA GLN A 273 -6.58 -13.65 -10.41
C GLN A 273 -6.73 -12.41 -11.31
N THR A 274 -7.92 -12.12 -11.84
CA THR A 274 -8.16 -10.83 -12.52
C THR A 274 -8.04 -9.71 -11.50
N GLY A 275 -7.27 -8.66 -11.84
CA GLY A 275 -7.05 -7.58 -10.90
C GLY A 275 -6.17 -6.45 -11.45
N ALA A 276 -5.86 -5.52 -10.56
CA ALA A 276 -4.88 -4.47 -10.78
C ALA A 276 -3.56 -4.84 -10.08
N TYR A 277 -2.46 -4.68 -10.78
CA TYR A 277 -1.13 -5.08 -10.33
C TYR A 277 -0.13 -3.93 -10.48
N LEU A 278 0.87 -3.92 -9.64
CA LEU A 278 2.09 -3.14 -9.81
C LEU A 278 3.07 -3.94 -10.65
N ASP A 279 3.52 -3.35 -11.76
CA ASP A 279 4.47 -3.98 -12.66
C ASP A 279 5.90 -3.84 -12.16
N PHE A 280 6.68 -4.87 -12.39
CA PHE A 280 8.13 -4.88 -12.18
C PHE A 280 8.82 -5.42 -13.43
N SER A 281 10.11 -5.09 -13.59
CA SER A 281 10.86 -5.54 -14.76
C SER A 281 12.36 -5.63 -14.43
N THR A 282 13.02 -6.56 -15.09
CA THR A 282 14.49 -6.70 -15.06
C THR A 282 15.19 -5.84 -16.11
N ASN A 283 14.46 -5.05 -16.89
CA ASN A 283 15.04 -4.14 -17.86
C ASN A 283 15.85 -3.03 -17.16
N GLY A 284 16.98 -2.65 -17.78
CA GLY A 284 17.86 -1.63 -17.20
C GLY A 284 17.14 -0.30 -16.96
N GLY A 285 17.22 0.21 -15.73
CA GLY A 285 16.56 1.44 -15.29
C GLY A 285 15.15 1.28 -14.73
N ASP A 286 14.57 0.07 -14.74
CA ASP A 286 13.29 -0.22 -14.10
C ASP A 286 13.48 -0.82 -12.70
N GLN A 287 12.37 -0.98 -11.97
CA GLN A 287 12.34 -1.58 -10.63
C GLN A 287 12.09 -3.08 -10.73
N THR A 288 12.81 -3.85 -9.94
CA THR A 288 12.60 -5.29 -9.77
C THR A 288 11.71 -5.58 -8.56
N ASN A 289 11.00 -6.72 -8.60
CA ASN A 289 10.30 -7.26 -7.45
C ASN A 289 11.29 -7.98 -6.53
N GLY A 290 11.77 -7.29 -5.49
CA GLY A 290 12.72 -7.84 -4.54
C GLY A 290 12.16 -8.93 -3.62
N LEU A 291 10.82 -9.13 -3.57
CA LEU A 291 10.21 -10.27 -2.86
C LEU A 291 10.39 -11.60 -3.60
N SER A 292 10.70 -11.55 -4.88
CA SER A 292 11.00 -12.74 -5.67
C SER A 292 12.41 -13.21 -5.40
N GLU A 293 12.55 -14.26 -4.63
CA GLU A 293 13.84 -14.81 -4.21
C GLU A 293 13.89 -16.32 -4.46
N PRO A 294 15.01 -16.87 -4.97
CA PRO A 294 15.12 -18.31 -5.23
C PRO A 294 15.03 -19.13 -3.94
N LEU A 295 14.75 -20.44 -4.06
CA LEU A 295 14.57 -21.32 -2.89
C LEU A 295 15.79 -21.42 -1.98
N ASN A 296 16.99 -21.15 -2.47
CA ASN A 296 18.23 -21.06 -1.68
C ASN A 296 18.54 -19.65 -1.17
N GLY A 297 17.68 -18.66 -1.44
CA GLY A 297 17.89 -17.26 -1.06
C GLY A 297 17.92 -17.05 0.46
N PRO A 298 18.65 -16.04 0.96
CA PRO A 298 18.90 -15.86 2.38
C PRO A 298 17.94 -14.90 3.08
N THR A 299 17.00 -14.27 2.38
CA THR A 299 16.34 -13.07 2.92
C THR A 299 14.95 -13.33 3.48
N TYR A 300 13.98 -13.78 2.65
CA TYR A 300 12.57 -13.89 3.05
C TYR A 300 12.16 -15.34 3.27
N PHE A 301 11.52 -15.60 4.40
CA PHE A 301 11.09 -16.94 4.79
C PHE A 301 9.66 -16.90 5.29
N ALA A 302 8.85 -17.88 4.85
CA ALA A 302 7.56 -18.16 5.44
C ALA A 302 7.74 -18.76 6.83
N LEU A 303 6.81 -18.53 7.73
CA LEU A 303 6.84 -19.10 9.07
C LEU A 303 6.23 -20.51 9.09
N ALA A 304 6.70 -21.34 10.01
CA ALA A 304 6.21 -22.73 10.16
C ALA A 304 4.70 -22.77 10.41
N SER A 305 4.13 -21.76 11.07
CA SER A 305 2.69 -21.64 11.33
C SER A 305 1.86 -21.51 10.04
N ASP A 306 2.42 -21.02 8.93
CA ASP A 306 1.66 -20.90 7.67
C ASP A 306 1.30 -22.26 7.10
N THR A 307 2.19 -23.25 7.23
CA THR A 307 1.91 -24.62 6.83
C THR A 307 1.23 -25.45 7.92
N ALA A 308 1.59 -25.22 9.19
CA ALA A 308 1.04 -25.98 10.32
C ALA A 308 -0.45 -25.71 10.51
N ASP A 309 -0.86 -24.42 10.50
CA ASP A 309 -2.25 -24.00 10.71
C ASP A 309 -3.14 -24.24 9.48
N ALA A 310 -2.57 -24.52 8.31
CA ALA A 310 -3.32 -24.75 7.09
C ALA A 310 -4.22 -26.00 7.24
N GLN A 311 -5.50 -25.83 6.87
CA GLN A 311 -6.48 -26.91 6.87
C GLN A 311 -6.13 -27.98 5.81
N THR A 312 -6.80 -29.11 5.93
CA THR A 312 -6.54 -30.28 5.09
C THR A 312 -7.72 -30.50 4.13
N GLN A 313 -7.41 -30.71 2.85
CA GLN A 313 -8.35 -31.11 1.82
C GLN A 313 -8.92 -32.52 2.13
N ALA A 314 -10.05 -32.86 1.51
CA ALA A 314 -10.65 -34.19 1.68
C ALA A 314 -9.69 -35.36 1.34
N GLY A 315 -8.74 -35.14 0.43
CA GLY A 315 -7.71 -36.10 0.04
C GLY A 315 -6.48 -36.17 0.97
N GLY A 316 -6.46 -35.43 2.07
CA GLY A 316 -5.36 -35.41 3.03
C GLY A 316 -4.25 -34.40 2.76
N ALA A 317 -4.21 -33.75 1.59
CA ALA A 317 -3.26 -32.69 1.29
C ALA A 317 -3.60 -31.41 2.06
N LYS A 318 -2.64 -30.54 2.32
CA LYS A 318 -2.86 -29.22 2.87
C LYS A 318 -3.65 -28.32 1.89
N ASP A 319 -4.19 -27.20 2.39
CA ASP A 319 -4.82 -26.14 1.61
C ASP A 319 -3.98 -25.83 0.35
N GLN A 320 -4.62 -25.83 -0.82
CA GLN A 320 -3.92 -25.68 -2.10
C GLN A 320 -3.14 -24.38 -2.19
N ARG A 321 -3.66 -23.28 -1.61
CA ARG A 321 -2.99 -21.98 -1.60
C ARG A 321 -1.63 -22.02 -0.88
N VAL A 322 -1.50 -22.86 0.16
CA VAL A 322 -0.21 -23.06 0.84
C VAL A 322 0.75 -23.86 -0.06
N LEU A 323 0.25 -24.90 -0.72
CA LEU A 323 1.06 -25.71 -1.64
C LEU A 323 1.55 -24.91 -2.84
N ASP A 324 0.75 -23.95 -3.30
CA ASP A 324 1.10 -23.09 -4.42
C ASP A 324 2.07 -21.94 -4.04
N LYS A 325 2.02 -21.50 -2.78
CA LYS A 325 2.71 -20.28 -2.33
C LYS A 325 3.95 -20.51 -1.47
N ILE A 326 4.15 -21.72 -0.95
CA ILE A 326 5.25 -22.05 -0.04
C ILE A 326 5.92 -23.35 -0.46
N ALA A 327 7.25 -23.33 -0.46
CA ALA A 327 8.06 -24.52 -0.70
C ALA A 327 9.19 -24.64 0.34
N PRO A 328 9.74 -25.85 0.57
CA PRO A 328 10.95 -26.00 1.39
C PRO A 328 12.11 -25.18 0.83
N LYS A 329 12.89 -24.58 1.75
CA LYS A 329 14.15 -23.94 1.38
C LYS A 329 15.14 -24.98 0.85
N GLU A 330 15.85 -24.64 -0.20
CA GLU A 330 16.97 -25.45 -0.70
C GLU A 330 18.25 -25.19 0.12
N GLY A 331 18.98 -26.27 0.45
CA GLY A 331 20.17 -26.24 1.27
C GLY A 331 19.85 -26.10 2.77
N ASP A 332 20.85 -25.72 3.56
CA ASP A 332 20.75 -25.64 5.01
C ASP A 332 19.77 -24.56 5.46
N PRO A 333 19.06 -24.76 6.60
CA PRO A 333 18.20 -23.74 7.17
C PRO A 333 18.92 -22.41 7.41
N GLN A 334 18.26 -21.29 7.10
CA GLN A 334 18.78 -19.97 7.42
C GLN A 334 18.59 -19.69 8.91
N THR A 335 19.66 -19.38 9.62
CA THR A 335 19.64 -18.99 11.04
C THR A 335 20.31 -17.65 11.23
N LEU A 336 19.86 -16.90 12.23
CA LEU A 336 20.42 -15.60 12.56
C LEU A 336 20.57 -15.48 14.08
N GLY A 337 21.72 -15.02 14.55
CA GLY A 337 21.94 -14.79 15.99
C GLY A 337 20.94 -13.78 16.56
N GLY A 338 20.43 -14.08 17.77
CA GLY A 338 19.48 -13.22 18.46
C GLY A 338 17.99 -13.50 18.19
N ILE A 339 17.68 -14.42 17.26
CA ILE A 339 16.30 -14.90 17.06
C ILE A 339 16.27 -16.43 16.92
N SER A 340 15.30 -17.08 17.56
CA SER A 340 15.17 -18.54 17.55
C SER A 340 14.46 -19.10 16.31
N ILE A 341 14.00 -18.26 15.40
CA ILE A 341 13.33 -18.68 14.17
C ILE A 341 14.36 -19.18 13.18
N SER A 342 14.10 -20.36 12.60
CA SER A 342 14.90 -20.96 11.54
C SER A 342 14.15 -20.89 10.22
N GLY A 343 14.76 -20.29 9.20
CA GLY A 343 14.19 -20.16 7.86
C GLY A 343 14.32 -21.47 7.09
N THR A 344 13.26 -22.25 7.07
CA THR A 344 13.18 -23.55 6.37
C THR A 344 12.19 -23.56 5.22
N LEU A 345 11.38 -22.51 5.09
CA LEU A 345 10.32 -22.38 4.09
C LEU A 345 10.49 -21.09 3.30
N LYS A 346 10.27 -21.15 1.99
CA LYS A 346 10.36 -20.02 1.06
C LYS A 346 9.02 -19.73 0.42
N PHE A 347 8.81 -18.47 0.07
CA PHE A 347 7.66 -18.07 -0.75
C PHE A 347 7.94 -18.34 -2.23
N THR A 348 6.93 -18.90 -2.91
CA THR A 348 6.93 -19.14 -4.37
C THR A 348 5.89 -18.28 -5.11
N ILE A 349 5.25 -17.34 -4.43
CA ILE A 349 4.16 -16.48 -4.93
C ILE A 349 4.62 -15.69 -6.16
N TYR A 350 5.87 -15.23 -6.17
CA TYR A 350 6.46 -14.42 -7.23
C TYR A 350 7.39 -15.25 -8.14
N PHE A 351 7.00 -16.50 -8.39
CA PHE A 351 7.70 -17.39 -9.33
C PHE A 351 6.98 -17.41 -10.68
N SER A 352 7.76 -17.53 -11.75
CA SER A 352 7.27 -17.83 -13.09
C SER A 352 7.96 -19.10 -13.58
N ASN A 353 7.19 -20.04 -14.12
CA ASN A 353 7.72 -21.31 -14.62
C ASN A 353 8.57 -22.09 -13.61
N GLY A 354 8.21 -22.04 -12.32
CA GLY A 354 8.89 -22.76 -11.24
C GLY A 354 10.17 -22.14 -10.71
N ALA A 355 10.51 -20.93 -11.11
CA ALA A 355 11.69 -20.19 -10.64
C ALA A 355 11.32 -18.76 -10.21
N ALA A 356 12.15 -18.18 -9.35
CA ALA A 356 12.02 -16.80 -8.94
C ALA A 356 12.06 -15.85 -10.15
N ASP A 357 11.10 -14.94 -10.20
CA ASP A 357 10.94 -13.97 -11.30
C ASP A 357 10.90 -12.54 -10.74
N ALA A 358 12.01 -11.84 -10.85
CA ALA A 358 12.11 -10.45 -10.40
C ALA A 358 11.28 -9.46 -11.24
N GLY A 359 10.67 -9.90 -12.33
CA GLY A 359 9.67 -9.16 -13.10
C GLY A 359 8.23 -9.49 -12.72
N HIS A 360 8.00 -10.42 -11.79
CA HIS A 360 6.66 -10.83 -11.41
C HIS A 360 5.87 -9.67 -10.76
N PRO A 361 4.63 -9.38 -11.22
CA PRO A 361 3.85 -8.27 -10.68
C PRO A 361 3.35 -8.54 -9.25
N ILE A 362 3.11 -7.46 -8.51
CA ILE A 362 2.53 -7.50 -7.16
C ILE A 362 1.06 -7.05 -7.24
N PRO A 363 0.08 -7.80 -6.71
CA PRO A 363 -1.31 -7.40 -6.77
C PRO A 363 -1.60 -6.19 -5.89
N ILE A 364 -2.34 -5.21 -6.43
CA ILE A 364 -2.98 -4.13 -5.66
C ILE A 364 -4.30 -4.63 -5.09
N ILE A 365 -5.11 -5.26 -5.95
CA ILE A 365 -6.40 -5.85 -5.59
C ILE A 365 -6.82 -6.85 -6.68
N LYS A 366 -7.32 -8.02 -6.26
CA LYS A 366 -7.77 -9.10 -7.12
C LYS A 366 -9.24 -9.41 -6.91
N ASP A 367 -9.87 -10.08 -7.86
CA ASP A 367 -11.26 -10.52 -7.75
C ASP A 367 -11.52 -11.42 -6.54
N GLU A 368 -10.60 -12.32 -6.23
CA GLU A 368 -10.67 -13.16 -5.03
C GLU A 368 -10.76 -12.32 -3.74
N GLU A 369 -10.03 -11.20 -3.64
CA GLU A 369 -10.17 -10.27 -2.53
C GLU A 369 -11.54 -9.59 -2.53
N LEU A 370 -12.06 -9.21 -3.70
CA LEU A 370 -13.39 -8.57 -3.80
C LEU A 370 -14.51 -9.48 -3.32
N LEU A 371 -14.42 -10.81 -3.58
CA LEU A 371 -15.35 -11.79 -3.03
C LEU A 371 -15.33 -11.80 -1.50
N LEU A 372 -14.14 -11.78 -0.90
CA LEU A 372 -13.97 -11.78 0.56
C LEU A 372 -14.41 -10.46 1.19
N LEU A 373 -14.23 -9.31 0.51
CA LEU A 373 -14.78 -8.03 0.91
C LEU A 373 -16.32 -8.02 0.84
N ARG A 374 -16.90 -8.64 -0.21
CA ARG A 374 -18.35 -8.81 -0.33
C ARG A 374 -18.91 -9.72 0.75
N ALA A 375 -18.22 -10.81 1.06
CA ALA A 375 -18.60 -11.70 2.15
C ALA A 375 -18.73 -10.95 3.48
N GLU A 376 -17.71 -10.15 3.83
CA GLU A 376 -17.73 -9.35 5.05
C GLU A 376 -18.89 -8.35 5.06
N ALA A 377 -18.99 -7.53 4.03
CA ALA A 377 -20.02 -6.50 3.94
C ALA A 377 -21.44 -7.11 3.92
N SER A 378 -21.64 -8.24 3.24
CA SER A 378 -22.91 -8.97 3.19
C SER A 378 -23.31 -9.53 4.56
N TRP A 379 -22.35 -10.09 5.31
CA TRP A 379 -22.62 -10.61 6.65
C TRP A 379 -23.13 -9.52 7.58
N PHE A 380 -22.44 -8.41 7.66
CA PHE A 380 -22.75 -7.32 8.58
C PHE A 380 -23.90 -6.41 8.12
N THR A 381 -24.43 -6.62 6.92
CA THR A 381 -25.67 -6.01 6.43
C THR A 381 -26.87 -6.97 6.40
N GLY A 382 -26.70 -8.20 6.91
CA GLY A 382 -27.77 -9.18 7.06
C GLY A 382 -27.92 -10.16 5.87
N ALA A 383 -27.18 -9.98 4.78
CA ALA A 383 -27.20 -10.91 3.63
C ALA A 383 -26.28 -12.13 3.88
N LYS A 384 -26.46 -12.81 5.01
CA LYS A 384 -25.57 -13.87 5.52
C LYS A 384 -25.42 -15.05 4.56
N ALA A 385 -26.47 -15.42 3.83
CA ALA A 385 -26.39 -16.50 2.83
C ALA A 385 -25.43 -16.17 1.70
N GLN A 386 -25.40 -14.90 1.22
CA GLN A 386 -24.44 -14.43 0.23
C GLN A 386 -23.00 -14.46 0.79
N ALA A 387 -22.83 -14.03 2.04
CA ALA A 387 -21.53 -14.05 2.70
C ALA A 387 -20.93 -15.46 2.76
N ILE A 388 -21.72 -16.45 3.10
CA ILE A 388 -21.31 -17.86 3.16
C ILE A 388 -20.96 -18.37 1.75
N ALA A 389 -21.78 -18.06 0.75
CA ALA A 389 -21.53 -18.46 -0.63
C ALA A 389 -20.21 -17.89 -1.18
N ASP A 390 -19.86 -16.66 -0.82
CA ASP A 390 -18.61 -16.03 -1.25
C ASP A 390 -17.40 -16.69 -0.57
N ILE A 391 -17.48 -16.96 0.75
CA ILE A 391 -16.43 -17.70 1.45
C ILE A 391 -16.24 -19.08 0.84
N ASP A 392 -17.33 -19.82 0.59
CA ASP A 392 -17.27 -21.15 0.01
C ASP A 392 -16.74 -21.14 -1.43
N SER A 393 -17.04 -20.11 -2.21
CA SER A 393 -16.49 -19.94 -3.54
C SER A 393 -14.96 -19.88 -3.52
N VAL A 394 -14.38 -19.06 -2.65
CA VAL A 394 -12.92 -18.96 -2.50
C VAL A 394 -12.35 -20.24 -1.89
N ARG A 395 -12.95 -20.73 -0.82
CA ARG A 395 -12.50 -21.90 -0.07
C ARG A 395 -12.41 -23.16 -0.93
N VAL A 396 -13.47 -23.44 -1.70
CA VAL A 396 -13.54 -24.63 -2.55
C VAL A 396 -12.69 -24.51 -3.80
N ASN A 397 -12.68 -23.35 -4.44
CA ASN A 397 -11.97 -23.19 -5.70
C ASN A 397 -10.47 -22.91 -5.53
N SER A 398 -10.06 -22.07 -4.59
CA SER A 398 -8.64 -21.75 -4.36
C SER A 398 -7.99 -22.70 -3.36
N GLY A 399 -8.66 -22.97 -2.23
CA GLY A 399 -8.14 -23.83 -1.17
C GLY A 399 -8.29 -25.33 -1.44
N LYS A 400 -9.19 -25.74 -2.36
CA LYS A 400 -9.62 -27.13 -2.57
C LYS A 400 -10.13 -27.79 -1.28
N LEU A 401 -10.66 -26.97 -0.38
CA LEU A 401 -11.20 -27.38 0.90
C LEU A 401 -12.70 -27.71 0.79
N LEU A 402 -13.24 -28.43 1.77
CA LEU A 402 -14.68 -28.60 1.89
C LEU A 402 -15.35 -27.26 2.23
N PRO A 403 -16.63 -27.06 1.87
CA PRO A 403 -17.37 -25.87 2.27
C PRO A 403 -17.27 -25.57 3.76
N THR A 404 -17.43 -24.29 4.12
CA THR A 404 -17.38 -23.87 5.52
C THR A 404 -18.50 -24.51 6.35
N THR A 405 -18.28 -24.67 7.65
CA THR A 405 -19.33 -25.09 8.60
C THR A 405 -20.16 -23.91 9.12
N VAL A 406 -19.86 -22.67 8.69
CA VAL A 406 -20.63 -21.48 9.05
C VAL A 406 -22.00 -21.52 8.41
N THR A 407 -23.02 -21.18 9.17
CA THR A 407 -24.43 -21.09 8.74
C THR A 407 -24.98 -19.69 9.01
N ILE A 408 -26.13 -19.36 8.50
CA ILE A 408 -26.81 -18.09 8.79
C ILE A 408 -27.12 -17.89 10.27
N ALA A 409 -27.17 -18.96 11.05
CA ALA A 409 -27.37 -18.93 12.51
C ALA A 409 -26.06 -18.84 13.31
N SER A 410 -24.91 -18.91 12.65
CA SER A 410 -23.61 -18.80 13.31
C SER A 410 -23.40 -17.39 13.89
N SER A 411 -22.58 -17.34 14.95
CA SER A 411 -22.16 -16.06 15.54
C SER A 411 -21.24 -15.27 14.60
N ASP A 412 -21.16 -13.97 14.83
CA ASP A 412 -20.22 -13.10 14.10
C ASP A 412 -18.77 -13.56 14.30
N ALA A 413 -18.40 -14.02 15.49
CA ALA A 413 -17.07 -14.55 15.79
C ALA A 413 -16.74 -15.79 14.94
N ALA A 414 -17.69 -16.71 14.76
CA ALA A 414 -17.50 -17.89 13.92
C ALA A 414 -17.33 -17.52 12.45
N PHE A 415 -18.13 -16.56 11.96
CA PHE A 415 -17.99 -16.02 10.61
C PHE A 415 -16.65 -15.33 10.40
N ILE A 416 -16.25 -14.42 11.31
CA ILE A 416 -14.97 -13.71 11.25
C ILE A 416 -13.82 -14.73 11.20
N THR A 417 -13.84 -15.76 12.02
CA THR A 417 -12.80 -16.82 12.01
C THR A 417 -12.69 -17.47 10.64
N ALA A 418 -13.81 -17.83 10.02
CA ALA A 418 -13.83 -18.43 8.69
C ALA A 418 -13.35 -17.44 7.62
N LEU A 419 -13.84 -16.19 7.64
CA LEU A 419 -13.43 -15.14 6.71
C LEU A 419 -11.91 -14.88 6.79
N LEU A 420 -11.37 -14.72 8.00
CA LEU A 420 -9.95 -14.42 8.19
C LEU A 420 -9.05 -15.61 7.82
N TYR A 421 -9.53 -16.83 7.92
CA TYR A 421 -8.83 -17.99 7.37
C TYR A 421 -8.67 -17.86 5.85
N GLU A 422 -9.76 -17.59 5.13
CA GLU A 422 -9.71 -17.45 3.67
C GLU A 422 -8.83 -16.27 3.27
N ARG A 423 -8.97 -15.12 3.91
CA ARG A 423 -8.15 -13.93 3.64
C ARG A 423 -6.66 -14.19 3.90
N ARG A 424 -6.31 -14.91 5.00
CA ARG A 424 -4.91 -15.26 5.31
C ARG A 424 -4.24 -15.98 4.15
N TYR A 425 -4.86 -17.00 3.60
CA TYR A 425 -4.22 -17.86 2.59
C TYR A 425 -4.38 -17.32 1.16
N SER A 426 -5.49 -16.68 0.84
CA SER A 426 -5.68 -16.04 -0.46
C SER A 426 -4.75 -14.85 -0.68
N LEU A 427 -4.47 -14.08 0.39
CA LEU A 427 -3.70 -12.84 0.34
C LEU A 427 -2.32 -12.94 1.02
N LEU A 428 -1.87 -14.17 1.29
CA LEU A 428 -0.59 -14.46 1.95
C LEU A 428 0.57 -13.78 1.21
N TRP A 429 1.34 -12.97 1.95
CA TRP A 429 2.55 -12.29 1.47
C TRP A 429 2.33 -11.34 0.27
N GLU A 430 1.10 -10.86 0.09
CA GLU A 430 0.76 -9.91 -0.99
C GLU A 430 0.67 -8.46 -0.49
N GLN A 431 0.11 -8.21 0.71
CA GLN A 431 -0.08 -6.87 1.28
C GLN A 431 -0.01 -6.83 2.82
N GLY A 432 0.42 -7.90 3.49
CA GLY A 432 0.44 -7.98 4.96
C GLY A 432 -0.97 -7.97 5.58
N THR A 433 -1.93 -8.51 4.87
CA THR A 433 -3.36 -8.44 5.19
C THR A 433 -3.70 -9.09 6.53
N ARG A 434 -3.02 -10.18 6.91
CA ARG A 434 -3.26 -10.90 8.17
C ARG A 434 -3.14 -9.98 9.39
N TRP A 435 -2.11 -9.13 9.44
CA TRP A 435 -1.90 -8.19 10.54
C TRP A 435 -2.99 -7.13 10.62
N ILE A 436 -3.35 -6.54 9.48
CA ILE A 436 -4.41 -5.53 9.38
C ILE A 436 -5.74 -6.13 9.83
N ASP A 437 -6.08 -7.33 9.35
CA ASP A 437 -7.31 -8.03 9.66
C ASP A 437 -7.40 -8.42 11.15
N ALA A 438 -6.33 -8.97 11.72
CA ALA A 438 -6.29 -9.33 13.13
C ALA A 438 -6.47 -8.09 14.03
N ARG A 439 -5.81 -6.96 13.68
CA ARG A 439 -5.96 -5.71 14.42
C ARG A 439 -7.39 -5.18 14.38
N ARG A 440 -7.99 -5.05 13.20
CA ARG A 440 -9.31 -4.44 13.03
C ARG A 440 -10.46 -5.25 13.66
N PHE A 441 -10.24 -6.53 13.92
CA PHE A 441 -11.17 -7.38 14.63
C PHE A 441 -10.76 -7.66 16.09
N ASN A 442 -9.77 -6.96 16.63
CA ASN A 442 -9.22 -7.15 17.98
C ASN A 442 -8.73 -8.60 18.24
N LEU A 443 -8.11 -9.22 17.23
CA LEU A 443 -7.62 -10.59 17.26
C LEU A 443 -6.09 -10.69 17.25
N LEU A 444 -5.35 -9.59 17.47
CA LEU A 444 -3.88 -9.62 17.50
C LEU A 444 -3.33 -10.63 18.50
N ALA A 445 -4.00 -10.82 19.64
CA ALA A 445 -3.62 -11.82 20.64
C ALA A 445 -3.71 -13.28 20.15
N THR A 446 -4.36 -13.52 19.01
CA THR A 446 -4.43 -14.85 18.39
C THR A 446 -3.28 -15.12 17.43
N ILE A 447 -2.51 -14.11 17.07
CA ILE A 447 -1.30 -14.26 16.25
C ILE A 447 -0.19 -14.83 17.13
N PRO A 448 0.50 -15.92 16.72
CA PRO A 448 1.61 -16.48 17.49
C PRO A 448 2.73 -15.45 17.69
N VAL A 449 3.36 -15.43 18.85
CA VAL A 449 4.53 -14.55 19.07
C VAL A 449 5.82 -15.13 18.48
N ASP A 450 5.89 -16.44 18.28
CA ASP A 450 6.98 -17.24 17.67
C ASP A 450 8.33 -17.20 18.39
N VAL A 451 8.55 -16.22 19.27
CA VAL A 451 9.80 -16.09 20.06
C VAL A 451 9.49 -15.88 21.54
N THR A 452 10.29 -16.44 22.41
CA THR A 452 10.13 -16.28 23.86
C THR A 452 10.34 -14.80 24.24
N GLY A 453 9.39 -14.23 24.99
CA GLY A 453 9.41 -12.81 25.35
C GLY A 453 9.03 -11.87 24.22
N GLY A 454 8.51 -12.42 23.11
CA GLY A 454 8.08 -11.65 21.96
C GLY A 454 6.72 -10.97 22.13
N SER A 455 6.38 -10.15 21.16
CA SER A 455 5.11 -9.44 21.07
C SER A 455 4.64 -9.33 19.62
N VAL A 456 3.36 -8.97 19.43
CA VAL A 456 2.80 -8.62 18.12
C VAL A 456 2.41 -7.14 18.18
N PRO A 457 3.19 -6.25 17.57
CA PRO A 457 2.91 -4.81 17.61
C PRO A 457 1.56 -4.48 16.96
N GLU A 458 0.83 -3.54 17.56
CA GLU A 458 -0.53 -3.20 17.10
C GLU A 458 -0.54 -2.29 15.87
N ILE A 459 0.37 -1.33 15.83
CA ILE A 459 0.45 -0.30 14.77
C ILE A 459 1.91 -0.03 14.41
N MET A 460 2.14 0.57 13.26
CA MET A 460 3.43 1.19 12.96
C MET A 460 3.48 2.59 13.57
N PRO A 461 4.62 3.01 14.14
CA PRO A 461 4.75 4.31 14.78
C PRO A 461 4.67 5.47 13.77
N VAL A 462 4.28 6.65 14.25
CA VAL A 462 4.53 7.90 13.53
C VAL A 462 6.04 8.08 13.39
N PRO A 463 6.56 8.47 12.21
CA PRO A 463 7.99 8.71 12.05
C PRO A 463 8.53 9.72 13.06
N SER A 464 9.70 9.47 13.61
CA SER A 464 10.35 10.42 14.55
C SER A 464 10.54 11.80 13.93
N THR A 465 10.81 11.88 12.63
CA THR A 465 10.91 13.16 11.89
C THR A 465 9.61 13.96 11.88
N GLU A 466 8.45 13.31 11.84
CA GLU A 466 7.15 13.98 11.96
C GLU A 466 6.91 14.46 13.39
N CYS A 467 7.29 13.65 14.39
CA CYS A 467 7.22 14.03 15.79
C CYS A 467 8.07 15.27 16.08
N ASP A 468 9.31 15.29 15.57
CA ASP A 468 10.26 16.40 15.72
C ASP A 468 9.77 17.68 15.02
N ALA A 469 9.31 17.56 13.77
CA ALA A 469 8.77 18.69 13.02
C ALA A 469 7.56 19.34 13.69
N ARG A 470 6.78 18.54 14.44
CA ARG A 470 5.61 18.99 15.20
C ARG A 470 5.94 19.33 16.67
N LYS A 471 7.18 19.12 17.09
CA LYS A 471 7.65 19.32 18.49
C LYS A 471 6.83 18.51 19.50
N LEU A 472 6.47 17.28 19.13
CA LEU A 472 5.69 16.39 19.99
C LEU A 472 6.63 15.48 20.80
N PRO A 473 6.36 15.27 22.10
CA PRO A 473 7.16 14.36 22.90
C PRO A 473 6.99 12.92 22.46
N SER A 474 8.06 12.14 22.65
CA SER A 474 8.01 10.68 22.48
C SER A 474 7.08 10.07 23.52
N LYS A 475 6.34 9.04 23.11
CA LYS A 475 5.40 8.30 23.96
C LYS A 475 5.50 6.81 23.63
N THR A 476 5.37 5.97 24.67
CA THR A 476 5.26 4.52 24.50
C THR A 476 3.79 4.12 24.50
N ILE A 477 3.36 3.35 23.50
CA ILE A 477 2.01 2.79 23.38
C ILE A 477 2.20 1.28 23.16
N GLY A 478 1.90 0.46 24.17
CA GLY A 478 2.22 -0.97 24.11
C GLY A 478 3.70 -1.18 23.76
N ASP A 479 3.95 -1.94 22.70
CA ASP A 479 5.29 -2.25 22.17
C ASP A 479 5.75 -1.28 21.07
N ILE A 480 5.32 -0.01 21.14
CA ILE A 480 5.60 0.99 20.11
C ILE A 480 6.11 2.26 20.76
N ILE A 481 7.25 2.78 20.26
CA ILE A 481 7.76 4.09 20.61
C ILE A 481 7.41 5.08 19.49
N THR A 482 6.55 6.03 19.79
CA THR A 482 5.97 6.97 18.80
C THR A 482 5.71 8.34 19.45
N CYS A 483 4.97 9.20 18.77
CA CYS A 483 4.26 10.33 19.37
C CYS A 483 2.78 10.25 19.03
N THR A 484 1.93 11.00 19.69
CA THR A 484 0.50 11.11 19.38
C THR A 484 0.18 12.51 18.91
N PRO A 485 0.09 12.74 17.59
CA PRO A 485 -0.26 14.05 17.04
C PRO A 485 -1.70 14.46 17.28
N LEU A 486 -2.57 13.50 17.63
CA LEU A 486 -3.94 13.76 18.05
C LEU A 486 -3.97 13.96 19.57
N THR A 487 -4.68 14.98 20.03
CA THR A 487 -5.07 15.08 21.44
C THR A 487 -6.03 13.95 21.78
N PRO A 488 -5.89 13.30 22.95
CA PRO A 488 -6.79 12.22 23.36
C PRO A 488 -8.25 12.67 23.45
#